data_5d84f65e724dce2d58ce81021cfdefa7
#
_entry.id   5d84f65e724dce2d58ce81021cfdefa7
#
_cell.length_a   1.000
_cell.length_b   1.000
_cell.length_c   1.000
_cell.angle_alpha   90.00
_cell.angle_beta   90.00
_cell.angle_gamma   90.00
#
_symmetry.space_group_name_H-M   'P 1'
#
loop_
_entity.id
_entity.type
_entity.pdbx_description
1 polymer ?
#
loop_
_entity_poly.entity_id
_entity_poly.type
_entity_poly.pdbx_seq_one_letter_code
_entity_poly.pdbx_strand_id
1 'polypeptide(L)' 'MADPAGRPPVFMADTASLHRDVVVLSGQEGRHAATVRRLRPGERADLTDGDGMIAECVVVAARPGLLELTVLRRDRKSVV' A
#
# COMPACT_ATOMS: atom_id res chain seq x y z
N MET A 1 -8.37 6.19 -12.64
CA MET A 1 -8.90 7.53 -12.37
C MET A 1 -8.46 7.95 -10.98
N ALA A 2 -7.92 9.14 -10.84
CA ALA A 2 -7.51 9.62 -9.53
C ALA A 2 -8.73 9.87 -8.65
N ASP A 3 -8.57 9.59 -7.37
CA ASP A 3 -9.52 9.97 -6.34
C ASP A 3 -9.76 11.49 -6.44
N PRO A 4 -11.00 11.97 -6.39
CA PRO A 4 -11.28 13.41 -6.43
C PRO A 4 -10.54 14.20 -5.34
N ALA A 5 -10.23 13.58 -4.23
CA ALA A 5 -9.46 14.20 -3.16
C ALA A 5 -7.95 14.09 -3.38
N GLY A 6 -7.50 13.45 -4.45
CA GLY A 6 -6.09 13.24 -4.72
C GLY A 6 -5.38 12.31 -3.75
N ARG A 7 -6.12 11.56 -2.96
CA ARG A 7 -5.54 10.66 -1.98
C ARG A 7 -5.23 9.30 -2.60
N PRO A 8 -4.08 8.72 -2.32
CA PRO A 8 -3.80 7.37 -2.78
C PRO A 8 -4.70 6.36 -2.06
N PRO A 9 -4.96 5.21 -2.68
CA PRO A 9 -5.70 4.14 -2.01
C PRO A 9 -4.93 3.63 -0.81
N VAL A 10 -5.67 3.09 0.16
CA VAL A 10 -5.10 2.54 1.40
C VAL A 10 -5.40 1.06 1.45
N PHE A 11 -4.39 0.26 1.72
CA PHE A 11 -4.52 -1.19 1.86
C PHE A 11 -3.99 -1.63 3.22
N MET A 12 -4.45 -2.80 3.66
CA MET A 12 -4.01 -3.38 4.93
C MET A 12 -2.75 -4.19 4.74
N ALA A 13 -1.83 -4.07 5.68
CA ALA A 13 -0.64 -4.90 5.74
C ALA A 13 -0.31 -5.13 7.21
N ASP A 14 0.43 -6.20 7.52
CA ASP A 14 0.81 -6.45 8.91
C ASP A 14 1.94 -5.50 9.32
N THR A 15 2.06 -5.31 10.63
CA THR A 15 3.05 -4.38 11.18
C THR A 15 4.47 -4.74 10.74
N ALA A 16 4.80 -6.02 10.73
CA ALA A 16 6.14 -6.45 10.34
C ALA A 16 6.47 -6.06 8.90
N SER A 17 5.49 -6.17 7.99
CA SER A 17 5.69 -5.76 6.60
C SER A 17 5.96 -4.28 6.47
N LEU A 18 5.30 -3.45 7.28
CA LEU A 18 5.46 -2.01 7.21
C LEU A 18 6.84 -1.53 7.66
N HIS A 19 7.59 -2.37 8.36
CA HIS A 19 8.96 -2.05 8.76
C HIS A 19 10.00 -2.37 7.67
N ARG A 20 9.59 -2.98 6.57
CA ARG A 20 10.48 -3.31 5.48
C ARG A 20 10.54 -2.16 4.48
N ASP A 21 11.64 -2.08 3.73
CA ASP A 21 11.77 -1.09 2.66
C ASP A 21 10.91 -1.46 1.46
N VAL A 22 10.70 -2.75 1.24
CA VAL A 22 9.86 -3.27 0.16
C VAL A 22 8.79 -4.14 0.77
N VAL A 23 7.54 -3.92 0.34
CA VAL A 23 6.39 -4.68 0.79
C VAL A 23 5.75 -5.37 -0.39
N VAL A 24 5.42 -6.63 -0.23
CA VAL A 24 4.71 -7.40 -1.26
C VAL A 24 3.31 -7.68 -0.73
N LEU A 25 2.31 -7.19 -1.45
CA LEU A 25 0.91 -7.53 -1.17
C LEU A 25 0.52 -8.71 -2.04
N SER A 26 0.03 -9.77 -1.41
CA SER A 26 -0.40 -10.97 -2.11
C SER A 26 -1.71 -11.45 -1.49
N GLY A 27 -2.23 -12.57 -1.98
CA GLY A 27 -3.50 -13.09 -1.50
C GLY A 27 -4.64 -12.13 -1.82
N GLN A 28 -5.52 -11.93 -0.86
CA GLN A 28 -6.71 -11.12 -1.05
C GLN A 28 -6.38 -9.64 -1.26
N GLU A 29 -5.47 -9.10 -0.47
CA GLU A 29 -5.07 -7.69 -0.61
C GLU A 29 -4.33 -7.43 -1.91
N GLY A 30 -3.42 -8.30 -2.30
CA GLY A 30 -2.70 -8.17 -3.57
C GLY A 30 -3.63 -8.27 -4.75
N ARG A 31 -4.59 -9.19 -4.69
CA ARG A 31 -5.59 -9.33 -5.73
C ARG A 31 -6.49 -8.10 -5.83
N HIS A 32 -6.89 -7.54 -4.69
CA HIS A 32 -7.70 -6.34 -4.67
C HIS A 32 -6.95 -5.16 -5.29
N ALA A 33 -5.70 -4.96 -4.87
CA ALA A 33 -4.90 -3.85 -5.37
C ALA A 33 -4.60 -3.98 -6.86
N ALA A 34 -4.18 -5.16 -7.30
CA ALA A 34 -3.76 -5.37 -8.69
C ALA A 34 -4.94 -5.47 -9.65
N THR A 35 -6.07 -6.03 -9.21
CA THR A 35 -7.21 -6.30 -10.08
C THR A 35 -8.29 -5.23 -9.99
N VAL A 36 -8.71 -4.91 -8.76
CA VAL A 36 -9.83 -3.99 -8.55
C VAL A 36 -9.39 -2.55 -8.70
N ARG A 37 -8.27 -2.19 -8.10
CA ARG A 37 -7.76 -0.82 -8.17
C ARG A 37 -6.86 -0.57 -9.37
N ARG A 38 -6.39 -1.63 -10.02
CA ARG A 38 -5.55 -1.56 -11.22
C ARG A 38 -4.35 -0.65 -11.06
N LEU A 39 -3.68 -0.79 -9.93
CA LEU A 39 -2.49 0.01 -9.66
C LEU A 39 -1.35 -0.40 -10.58
N ARG A 40 -0.62 0.59 -11.06
CA ARG A 40 0.51 0.39 -11.99
C ARG A 40 1.80 0.89 -11.35
N PRO A 41 2.94 0.42 -11.83
CA PRO A 41 4.22 0.96 -11.36
C PRO A 41 4.26 2.48 -11.47
N GLY A 42 4.79 3.13 -10.45
CA GLY A 42 4.83 4.58 -10.35
C GLY A 42 3.67 5.22 -9.62
N GLU A 43 2.60 4.49 -9.40
CA GLU A 43 1.46 5.02 -8.65
C GLU A 43 1.68 4.91 -7.14
N ARG A 44 1.04 5.80 -6.42
CA ARG A 44 1.16 5.84 -4.97
C ARG A 44 0.07 5.00 -4.32
N ALA A 45 0.42 4.39 -3.21
CA ALA A 45 -0.53 3.67 -2.38
C ALA A 45 -0.04 3.74 -0.93
N ASP A 46 -0.98 3.80 0.00
CA ASP A 46 -0.64 3.80 1.41
C ASP A 46 -0.97 2.44 2.00
N LEU A 47 -0.17 2.02 2.97
CA LEU A 47 -0.39 0.79 3.71
C LEU A 47 -0.60 1.13 5.18
N THR A 48 -1.49 0.41 5.83
CA THR A 48 -1.73 0.59 7.27
C THR A 48 -1.88 -0.76 7.95
N ASP A 49 -1.46 -0.84 9.20
CA ASP A 49 -1.68 -2.03 10.01
C ASP A 49 -2.98 -1.97 10.82
N GLY A 50 -3.68 -0.84 10.73
CA GLY A 50 -4.89 -0.63 11.52
C GLY A 50 -4.63 -0.20 12.96
N ASP A 51 -3.37 -0.12 13.36
CA ASP A 51 -2.96 0.21 14.73
C ASP A 51 -2.27 1.56 14.83
N GLY A 52 -2.45 2.39 13.85
CA GLY A 52 -1.88 3.75 13.84
C GLY A 52 -0.66 3.92 12.96
N MET A 53 -0.08 2.86 12.44
CA MET A 53 1.04 2.99 11.51
C MET A 53 0.54 3.10 10.08
N ILE A 54 1.08 4.07 9.36
CA ILE A 54 0.79 4.28 7.94
C ILE A 54 2.12 4.37 7.21
N ALA A 55 2.24 3.67 6.10
CA ALA A 55 3.39 3.73 5.22
C ALA A 55 2.96 4.29 3.87
N GLU A 56 3.60 5.35 3.42
CA GLU A 56 3.39 5.90 2.09
C GLU A 56 4.31 5.18 1.14
N CYS A 57 3.75 4.57 0.11
CA CYS A 57 4.49 3.70 -0.77
C CYS A 57 4.29 4.08 -2.23
N VAL A 58 5.18 3.58 -3.08
CA VAL A 58 5.04 3.65 -4.52
C VAL A 58 5.09 2.24 -5.08
N VAL A 59 4.24 1.96 -6.05
CA VAL A 59 4.20 0.67 -6.72
C VAL A 59 5.41 0.55 -7.63
N VAL A 60 6.17 -0.52 -7.49
CA VAL A 60 7.32 -0.79 -8.35
C VAL A 60 7.08 -1.94 -9.31
N ALA A 61 6.18 -2.86 -8.97
CA ALA A 61 5.79 -3.95 -9.86
C ALA A 61 4.37 -4.38 -9.56
N ALA A 62 3.63 -4.72 -10.60
CA ALA A 62 2.27 -5.21 -10.48
C ALA A 62 2.11 -6.45 -11.34
N ARG A 63 1.60 -7.54 -10.76
CA ARG A 63 1.34 -8.80 -11.44
C ARG A 63 -0.03 -9.29 -10.99
N PRO A 64 -0.65 -10.22 -11.71
CA PRO A 64 -1.94 -10.76 -11.27
C PRO A 64 -1.88 -11.28 -9.84
N GLY A 65 -2.67 -10.69 -8.96
CA GLY A 65 -2.73 -11.10 -7.56
C GLY A 65 -1.55 -10.70 -6.70
N LEU A 66 -0.61 -9.88 -7.23
CA LEU A 66 0.58 -9.50 -6.48
C LEU A 66 0.98 -8.06 -6.79
N LEU A 67 1.30 -7.31 -5.76
CA LEU A 67 1.75 -5.94 -5.89
C LEU A 67 3.00 -5.74 -5.05
N GLU A 68 4.05 -5.22 -5.66
CA GLU A 68 5.28 -4.91 -4.95
C GLU A 68 5.42 -3.40 -4.80
N LEU A 69 5.66 -2.96 -3.58
CA LEU A 69 5.74 -1.53 -3.27
C LEU A 69 7.02 -1.22 -2.52
N THR A 70 7.55 -0.03 -2.77
CA THR A 70 8.66 0.51 -1.99
C THR A 70 8.10 1.53 -1.00
N VAL A 71 8.51 1.43 0.25
CA VAL A 71 8.09 2.36 1.29
C VAL A 71 8.91 3.64 1.16
N LEU A 72 8.21 4.76 1.00
CA LEU A 72 8.85 6.06 0.89
C LEU A 72 8.93 6.75 2.24
N ARG A 73 7.91 6.55 3.07
CA ARG A 73 7.80 7.23 4.35
C ARG A 73 6.88 6.44 5.27
N ARG A 74 7.20 6.45 6.55
CA ARG A 74 6.34 5.86 7.59
C ARG A 74 5.93 6.94 8.55
N ASP A 75 4.70 6.81 9.04
CA ASP A 75 4.19 7.70 10.05
C ASP A 75 3.36 6.88 11.03
N ARG A 76 3.45 7.23 12.30
CA ARG A 76 2.63 6.59 13.32
C ARG A 76 1.73 7.66 13.92
N LYS A 77 0.44 7.54 13.65
CA LYS A 77 -0.52 8.44 14.26
C LYS A 77 -0.77 8.00 15.68
N SER A 78 -0.50 8.91 16.61
CA SER A 78 -0.84 8.65 17.98
C SER A 78 -2.36 8.63 18.13
N VAL A 79 -2.84 7.53 18.65
CA VAL A 79 -4.24 7.43 19.02
C VAL A 79 -4.32 7.92 20.45
N VAL A 80 -4.95 9.03 20.64
CA VAL A 80 -5.14 9.55 21.97
C VAL A 80 -6.45 9.02 22.51
#